data_44c0d4c358e2d07cc9846a078c3a766a
#
_entry.id   44c0d4c358e2d07cc9846a078c3a766a
#
_cell.length_a   1.000
_cell.length_b   1.000
_cell.length_c   1.000
_cell.angle_alpha   90.00
_cell.angle_beta   90.00
_cell.angle_gamma   90.00
#
_symmetry.space_group_name_H-M   'P 1'
#
loop_
_entity.id
_entity.type
_entity.pdbx_description
1 polymer ?
#
loop_
_entity_poly.entity_id
_entity_poly.type
_entity_poly.pdbx_seq_one_letter_code
_entity_poly.pdbx_strand_id
1 'polypeptide(L)'
;IQQRRFLPYLLLMTLAFMFHSSTLFLFPLYFVPRTLPRQCFIVVFVVGNLLYLSQIAYMAPLISEGGRLLGGKYAALTGAYLNSDLYAQARGISIGYLERTLTFVLVVLFYKKLNTREHAVFLNMFLVYLFINLWMSEITILVDRIGLLFLLSYLVLWPAVARCFTLKSN
;
A
#
# COMPACT_ATOMS: atom_id res chain seq x y z
N ILE A 1 -17.31 1.04 -3.58
CA ILE A 1 -16.35 0.31 -4.45
C ILE A 1 -16.97 -1.02 -4.92
N GLN A 2 -17.58 -1.82 -4.04
CA GLN A 2 -18.18 -3.11 -4.44
C GLN A 2 -19.27 -2.97 -5.51
N GLN A 3 -20.08 -1.91 -5.46
CA GLN A 3 -21.14 -1.65 -6.43
C GLN A 3 -20.66 -0.83 -7.65
N ARG A 4 -19.41 -0.37 -7.66
CA ARG A 4 -18.81 0.50 -8.69
C ARG A 4 -19.69 1.69 -9.11
N ARG A 5 -20.37 2.30 -8.15
CA ARG A 5 -21.10 3.55 -8.38
C ARG A 5 -20.13 4.71 -8.26
N PHE A 6 -19.73 5.27 -9.40
CA PHE A 6 -18.69 6.32 -9.43
C PHE A 6 -19.09 7.58 -8.68
N LEU A 7 -20.30 8.06 -8.88
CA LEU A 7 -20.73 9.33 -8.27
C LEU A 7 -20.75 9.28 -6.73
N PRO A 8 -21.35 8.29 -6.06
CA PRO A 8 -21.25 8.16 -4.61
C PRO A 8 -19.82 8.00 -4.11
N TYR A 9 -18.97 7.28 -4.85
CA TYR A 9 -17.56 7.15 -4.50
C TYR A 9 -16.86 8.50 -4.56
N LEU A 10 -17.05 9.27 -5.64
CA LEU A 10 -16.46 10.58 -5.82
C LEU A 10 -16.92 11.55 -4.71
N LEU A 11 -18.21 11.57 -4.38
CA LEU A 11 -18.74 12.41 -3.28
C LEU A 11 -18.10 12.06 -1.94
N LEU A 12 -18.02 10.78 -1.60
CA LEU A 12 -17.37 10.32 -0.36
C LEU A 12 -15.89 10.69 -0.34
N MET A 13 -15.18 10.54 -1.46
CA MET A 13 -13.77 10.90 -1.57
C MET A 13 -13.54 12.40 -1.45
N THR A 14 -14.43 13.22 -2.03
CA THR A 14 -14.38 14.69 -1.90
C THR A 14 -14.60 15.10 -0.44
N LEU A 15 -15.61 14.54 0.22
CA LEU A 15 -15.84 14.79 1.64
C LEU A 15 -14.63 14.36 2.49
N ALA A 16 -14.11 13.16 2.28
CA ALA A 16 -12.95 12.67 3.01
C ALA A 16 -11.70 13.55 2.78
N PHE A 17 -11.50 14.05 1.56
CA PHE A 17 -10.41 14.96 1.21
C PHE A 17 -10.49 16.29 1.97
N MET A 18 -11.70 16.80 2.23
CA MET A 18 -11.88 18.02 3.03
C MET A 18 -11.38 17.85 4.48
N PHE A 19 -11.42 16.62 5.02
CA PHE A 19 -10.89 16.32 6.35
C PHE A 19 -9.40 15.98 6.32
N HIS A 20 -8.95 15.25 5.29
CA HIS A 20 -7.56 14.81 5.23
C HIS A 20 -7.09 14.62 3.78
N SER A 21 -6.12 15.41 3.36
CA SER A 21 -5.60 15.39 1.98
C SER A 21 -5.03 14.05 1.54
N SER A 22 -4.50 13.23 2.46
CA SER A 22 -3.97 11.89 2.14
C SER A 22 -5.04 10.91 1.63
N THR A 23 -6.34 11.19 1.83
CA THR A 23 -7.40 10.34 1.28
C THR A 23 -7.42 10.32 -0.24
N LEU A 24 -6.78 11.30 -0.90
CA LEU A 24 -6.59 11.31 -2.35
C LEU A 24 -5.90 10.04 -2.85
N PHE A 25 -5.00 9.44 -2.05
CA PHE A 25 -4.32 8.19 -2.39
C PHE A 25 -5.26 6.97 -2.43
N LEU A 26 -6.47 7.07 -1.90
CA LEU A 26 -7.49 6.03 -2.04
C LEU A 26 -8.26 6.13 -3.37
N PHE A 27 -8.22 7.30 -4.03
CA PHE A 27 -8.97 7.54 -5.27
C PHE A 27 -8.66 6.52 -6.38
N PRO A 28 -7.40 6.14 -6.65
CA PRO A 28 -7.06 5.14 -7.66
C PRO A 28 -7.67 3.76 -7.41
N LEU A 29 -8.01 3.40 -6.17
CA LEU A 29 -8.63 2.10 -5.85
C LEU A 29 -9.95 1.85 -6.57
N TYR A 30 -10.64 2.90 -6.98
CA TYR A 30 -11.86 2.77 -7.78
C TYR A 30 -11.59 2.08 -9.13
N PHE A 31 -10.46 2.40 -9.74
CA PHE A 31 -10.07 1.91 -11.07
C PHE A 31 -9.41 0.54 -11.03
N VAL A 32 -8.92 0.11 -9.86
CA VAL A 32 -8.31 -1.21 -9.70
C VAL A 32 -9.35 -2.30 -9.98
N PRO A 33 -9.05 -3.33 -10.80
CA PRO A 33 -9.93 -4.47 -11.00
C PRO A 33 -10.35 -5.10 -9.66
N ARG A 34 -11.58 -5.62 -9.58
CA ARG A 34 -12.08 -6.23 -8.33
C ARG A 34 -11.19 -7.37 -7.86
N THR A 35 -10.75 -8.18 -8.80
CA THR A 35 -9.87 -9.31 -8.54
C THR A 35 -8.59 -9.13 -9.35
N LEU A 36 -7.47 -9.03 -8.66
CA LEU A 36 -6.15 -9.06 -9.28
C LEU A 36 -5.62 -10.49 -9.27
N PRO A 37 -4.91 -10.95 -10.29
CA PRO A 37 -4.34 -12.30 -10.30
C PRO A 37 -3.27 -12.45 -9.20
N ARG A 38 -3.11 -13.69 -8.70
CA ARG A 38 -2.10 -14.02 -7.67
C ARG A 38 -0.69 -13.58 -8.06
N GLN A 39 -0.37 -13.62 -9.37
CA GLN A 39 0.93 -13.20 -9.89
C GLN A 39 1.25 -11.74 -9.56
N CYS A 40 0.26 -10.84 -9.56
CA CYS A 40 0.48 -9.43 -9.18
C CYS A 40 1.02 -9.31 -7.75
N PHE A 41 0.49 -10.11 -6.81
CA PHE A 41 0.98 -10.14 -5.43
C PHE A 41 2.41 -10.64 -5.35
N ILE A 42 2.73 -11.70 -6.09
CA ILE A 42 4.08 -12.28 -6.13
C ILE A 42 5.07 -11.28 -6.74
N VAL A 43 4.73 -10.66 -7.86
CA VAL A 43 5.61 -9.68 -8.53
C VAL A 43 5.87 -8.47 -7.63
N VAL A 44 4.81 -7.87 -7.07
CA VAL A 44 4.95 -6.72 -6.16
C VAL A 44 5.81 -7.07 -4.95
N PHE A 45 5.63 -8.25 -4.39
CA PHE A 45 6.39 -8.70 -3.23
C PHE A 45 7.85 -8.99 -3.58
N VAL A 46 8.12 -9.78 -4.63
CA VAL A 46 9.49 -10.17 -5.00
C VAL A 46 10.31 -8.96 -5.43
N VAL A 47 9.79 -8.18 -6.39
CA VAL A 47 10.50 -6.98 -6.86
C VAL A 47 10.62 -5.96 -5.72
N GLY A 48 9.56 -5.76 -4.93
CA GLY A 48 9.59 -4.86 -3.78
C GLY A 48 10.63 -5.27 -2.73
N ASN A 49 10.80 -6.58 -2.46
CA ASN A 49 11.86 -7.04 -1.56
C ASN A 49 13.27 -6.85 -2.13
N LEU A 50 13.45 -7.06 -3.43
CA LEU A 50 14.74 -6.76 -4.07
C LEU A 50 15.11 -5.28 -3.90
N LEU A 51 14.15 -4.36 -4.12
CA LEU A 51 14.35 -2.93 -3.91
C LEU A 51 14.58 -2.60 -2.42
N TYR A 52 13.75 -3.14 -1.54
CA TYR A 52 13.84 -2.93 -0.10
C TYR A 52 15.19 -3.38 0.48
N LEU A 53 15.66 -4.57 0.10
CA LEU A 53 16.92 -5.14 0.62
C LEU A 53 18.16 -4.55 -0.07
N SER A 54 18.05 -4.10 -1.33
CA SER A 54 19.16 -3.45 -2.03
C SER A 54 19.50 -2.06 -1.47
N GLN A 55 18.55 -1.43 -0.76
CA GLN A 55 18.68 -0.06 -0.21
C GLN A 55 19.08 0.97 -1.28
N ILE A 56 18.75 0.71 -2.56
CA ILE A 56 19.04 1.64 -3.67
C ILE A 56 18.06 2.83 -3.57
N ALA A 57 18.61 4.02 -3.48
CA ALA A 57 17.84 5.26 -3.47
C ALA A 57 17.36 5.61 -4.89
N TYR A 58 16.15 5.21 -5.24
CA TYR A 58 15.54 5.51 -6.55
C TYR A 58 14.30 6.43 -6.44
N MET A 59 13.58 6.39 -5.31
CA MET A 59 12.39 7.21 -5.13
C MET A 59 12.73 8.67 -4.82
N ALA A 60 13.78 8.91 -4.04
CA ALA A 60 14.21 10.26 -3.69
C ALA A 60 14.53 11.12 -4.94
N PRO A 61 15.32 10.65 -5.94
CA PRO A 61 15.53 11.37 -7.18
C PRO A 61 14.24 11.62 -7.97
N LEU A 62 13.33 10.63 -8.05
CA LEU A 62 12.06 10.77 -8.77
C LEU A 62 11.17 11.85 -8.14
N ILE A 63 11.08 11.88 -6.81
CA ILE A 63 10.29 12.88 -6.08
C ILE A 63 10.92 14.27 -6.20
N SER A 64 12.25 14.36 -6.11
CA SER A 64 12.99 15.61 -6.31
C SER A 64 12.73 16.20 -7.69
N GLU A 65 12.83 15.36 -8.74
CA GLU A 65 12.58 15.80 -10.11
C GLU A 65 11.11 16.19 -10.32
N GLY A 66 10.16 15.41 -9.78
CA GLY A 66 8.74 15.77 -9.79
C GLY A 66 8.47 17.11 -9.12
N GLY A 67 9.08 17.36 -7.94
CA GLY A 67 9.00 18.65 -7.25
C GLY A 67 9.58 19.80 -8.07
N ARG A 68 10.71 19.56 -8.74
CA ARG A 68 11.36 20.54 -9.64
C ARG A 68 10.45 20.91 -10.83
N LEU A 69 9.83 19.92 -11.46
CA LEU A 69 8.92 20.12 -12.59
C LEU A 69 7.66 20.91 -12.21
N LEU A 70 7.15 20.70 -11.00
CA LEU A 70 6.00 21.43 -10.48
C LEU A 70 6.37 22.86 -10.02
N GLY A 71 7.65 23.13 -9.79
CA GLY A 71 8.21 24.44 -9.49
C GLY A 71 7.85 25.01 -8.11
N GLY A 72 8.39 26.19 -7.81
CA GLY A 72 8.03 27.02 -6.67
C GLY A 72 8.05 26.30 -5.32
N LYS A 73 6.93 26.37 -4.59
CA LYS A 73 6.82 25.77 -3.25
C LYS A 73 6.94 24.25 -3.24
N TYR A 74 6.63 23.56 -4.34
CA TYR A 74 6.74 22.09 -4.39
C TYR A 74 8.18 21.63 -4.42
N ALA A 75 9.05 22.33 -5.15
CA ALA A 75 10.49 22.08 -5.12
C ALA A 75 11.09 22.31 -3.72
N ALA A 76 10.67 23.39 -3.05
CA ALA A 76 11.10 23.67 -1.67
C ALA A 76 10.61 22.61 -0.67
N LEU A 77 9.35 22.19 -0.78
CA LEU A 77 8.77 21.16 0.08
C LEU A 77 9.44 19.80 -0.11
N THR A 78 9.63 19.35 -1.36
CA THR A 78 10.32 18.08 -1.64
C THR A 78 11.75 18.11 -1.14
N GLY A 79 12.48 19.23 -1.34
CA GLY A 79 13.82 19.41 -0.79
C GLY A 79 13.86 19.34 0.74
N ALA A 80 12.93 19.99 1.42
CA ALA A 80 12.84 19.95 2.88
C ALA A 80 12.56 18.53 3.41
N TYR A 81 11.70 17.75 2.74
CA TYR A 81 11.42 16.37 3.15
C TYR A 81 12.58 15.41 2.87
N LEU A 82 13.21 15.52 1.70
CA LEU A 82 14.28 14.62 1.29
C LEU A 82 15.60 14.88 2.05
N ASN A 83 15.85 16.12 2.46
CA ASN A 83 17.05 16.49 3.23
C ASN A 83 16.87 16.36 4.74
N SER A 84 15.72 15.90 5.20
CA SER A 84 15.47 15.72 6.63
C SER A 84 15.85 14.30 7.07
N ASP A 85 16.79 14.18 8.00
CA ASP A 85 17.18 12.90 8.60
C ASP A 85 16.03 12.15 9.27
N LEU A 86 14.94 12.86 9.61
CA LEU A 86 13.75 12.26 10.21
C LEU A 86 12.84 11.60 9.19
N TYR A 87 12.87 12.02 7.91
CA TYR A 87 11.88 11.62 6.90
C TYR A 87 12.44 10.80 5.75
N ALA A 88 13.75 10.89 5.52
CA ALA A 88 14.44 10.23 4.42
C ALA A 88 15.32 9.05 4.89
N GLN A 89 14.98 8.43 6.02
CA GLN A 89 15.69 7.24 6.47
C GLN A 89 15.12 5.99 5.81
N ALA A 90 16.00 5.21 5.18
CA ALA A 90 15.65 3.90 4.67
C ALA A 90 15.35 2.94 5.83
N ARG A 91 14.27 2.18 5.70
CA ARG A 91 13.87 1.21 6.73
C ARG A 91 14.68 -0.08 6.61
N GLY A 92 15.29 -0.48 7.71
CA GLY A 92 15.91 -1.81 7.85
C GLY A 92 14.90 -2.91 8.16
N ILE A 93 15.40 -4.14 8.30
CA ILE A 93 14.59 -5.29 8.73
C ILE A 93 14.03 -5.02 10.12
N SER A 94 12.72 -5.05 10.24
CA SER A 94 11.98 -4.76 11.47
C SER A 94 10.93 -5.84 11.73
N ILE A 95 10.35 -5.86 12.94
CA ILE A 95 9.24 -6.74 13.28
C ILE A 95 8.08 -6.53 12.31
N GLY A 96 7.78 -5.29 11.94
CA GLY A 96 6.75 -4.98 10.95
C GLY A 96 7.06 -5.50 9.54
N TYR A 97 8.34 -5.60 9.14
CA TYR A 97 8.73 -6.26 7.90
C TYR A 97 8.44 -7.77 7.96
N LEU A 98 8.80 -8.44 9.06
CA LEU A 98 8.55 -9.87 9.24
C LEU A 98 7.06 -10.18 9.25
N GLU A 99 6.27 -9.35 9.94
CA GLU A 99 4.81 -9.45 10.01
C GLU A 99 4.18 -9.34 8.61
N ARG A 100 4.57 -8.35 7.80
CA ARG A 100 4.09 -8.18 6.42
C ARG A 100 4.46 -9.35 5.53
N THR A 101 5.68 -9.86 5.69
CA THR A 101 6.16 -11.03 4.95
C THR A 101 5.33 -12.27 5.29
N LEU A 102 5.08 -12.52 6.57
CA LEU A 102 4.24 -13.63 7.04
C LEU A 102 2.81 -13.48 6.48
N THR A 103 2.22 -12.29 6.59
CA THR A 103 0.87 -12.03 6.08
C THR A 103 0.80 -12.26 4.58
N PHE A 104 1.82 -11.80 3.81
CA PHE A 104 1.89 -12.06 2.39
C PHE A 104 1.91 -13.57 2.07
N VAL A 105 2.76 -14.34 2.75
CA VAL A 105 2.84 -15.79 2.55
C VAL A 105 1.47 -16.44 2.79
N LEU A 106 0.80 -16.09 3.89
CA LEU A 106 -0.53 -16.62 4.22
C LEU A 106 -1.58 -16.22 3.18
N VAL A 107 -1.58 -14.97 2.73
CA VAL A 107 -2.50 -14.49 1.68
C VAL A 107 -2.26 -15.24 0.37
N VAL A 108 -1.02 -15.46 -0.02
CA VAL A 108 -0.69 -16.20 -1.26
C VAL A 108 -1.04 -17.67 -1.16
N LEU A 109 -0.81 -18.33 -0.01
CA LEU A 109 -1.18 -19.73 0.23
C LEU A 109 -2.70 -19.93 0.13
N PHE A 110 -3.46 -19.05 0.76
CA PHE A 110 -4.91 -19.13 0.80
C PHE A 110 -5.61 -18.27 -0.26
N TYR A 111 -4.87 -17.77 -1.26
CA TYR A 111 -5.37 -16.82 -2.24
C TYR A 111 -6.71 -17.23 -2.87
N LYS A 112 -6.84 -18.50 -3.30
CA LYS A 112 -8.08 -19.01 -3.91
C LYS A 112 -9.29 -18.92 -2.98
N LYS A 113 -9.11 -19.11 -1.67
CA LYS A 113 -10.16 -19.00 -0.66
C LYS A 113 -10.48 -17.55 -0.27
N LEU A 114 -9.46 -16.69 -0.31
CA LEU A 114 -9.57 -15.27 0.03
C LEU A 114 -10.07 -14.42 -1.13
N ASN A 115 -9.85 -14.84 -2.38
CA ASN A 115 -10.24 -14.07 -3.56
C ASN A 115 -11.75 -14.20 -3.85
N THR A 116 -12.56 -13.79 -2.88
CA THR A 116 -14.02 -13.74 -2.98
C THR A 116 -14.47 -12.30 -3.23
N ARG A 117 -15.72 -12.13 -3.66
CA ARG A 117 -16.31 -10.80 -3.88
C ARG A 117 -16.25 -9.92 -2.62
N GLU A 118 -16.36 -10.51 -1.45
CA GLU A 118 -16.35 -9.79 -0.16
C GLU A 118 -14.96 -9.30 0.23
N HIS A 119 -13.93 -10.10 -0.02
CA HIS A 119 -12.56 -9.81 0.40
C HIS A 119 -11.70 -9.13 -0.68
N ALA A 120 -12.15 -9.12 -1.94
CA ALA A 120 -11.34 -8.64 -3.08
C ALA A 120 -10.81 -7.19 -2.90
N VAL A 121 -11.63 -6.29 -2.36
CA VAL A 121 -11.21 -4.91 -2.09
C VAL A 121 -10.08 -4.87 -1.06
N PHE A 122 -10.19 -5.67 -0.01
CA PHE A 122 -9.18 -5.73 1.07
C PHE A 122 -7.90 -6.41 0.61
N LEU A 123 -7.98 -7.41 -0.29
CA LEU A 123 -6.80 -7.97 -0.96
C LEU A 123 -6.08 -6.90 -1.78
N ASN A 124 -6.81 -6.11 -2.56
CA ASN A 124 -6.22 -5.01 -3.34
C ASN A 124 -5.62 -3.92 -2.42
N MET A 125 -6.28 -3.58 -1.31
CA MET A 125 -5.73 -2.67 -0.31
C MET A 125 -4.43 -3.23 0.29
N PHE A 126 -4.40 -4.53 0.61
CA PHE A 126 -3.19 -5.18 1.10
C PHE A 126 -2.06 -5.17 0.07
N LEU A 127 -2.37 -5.37 -1.21
CA LEU A 127 -1.38 -5.26 -2.28
C LEU A 127 -0.77 -3.85 -2.35
N VAL A 128 -1.62 -2.81 -2.27
CA VAL A 128 -1.14 -1.41 -2.23
C VAL A 128 -0.33 -1.15 -0.96
N TYR A 129 -0.74 -1.71 0.18
CA TYR A 129 0.02 -1.63 1.42
C TYR A 129 1.43 -2.23 1.29
N LEU A 130 1.54 -3.42 0.68
CA LEU A 130 2.83 -4.06 0.38
C LEU A 130 3.67 -3.20 -0.57
N PHE A 131 3.04 -2.69 -1.64
CA PHE A 131 3.71 -1.82 -2.59
C PHE A 131 4.32 -0.59 -1.88
N ILE A 132 3.52 0.13 -1.10
CA ILE A 132 3.99 1.32 -0.38
C ILE A 132 5.14 0.97 0.56
N ASN A 133 5.01 -0.09 1.35
CA ASN A 133 6.01 -0.46 2.36
C ASN A 133 7.31 -1.00 1.79
N LEU A 134 7.28 -1.68 0.64
CA LEU A 134 8.46 -2.30 0.04
C LEU A 134 9.10 -1.42 -1.03
N TRP A 135 8.29 -0.77 -1.87
CA TRP A 135 8.77 0.04 -2.98
C TRP A 135 9.09 1.49 -2.59
N MET A 136 8.41 2.03 -1.57
CA MET A 136 8.63 3.42 -1.11
C MET A 136 9.39 3.49 0.21
N SER A 137 10.08 2.42 0.59
CA SER A 137 10.74 2.27 1.88
C SER A 137 11.81 3.32 2.20
N GLU A 138 12.35 3.97 1.17
CA GLU A 138 13.33 5.07 1.32
C GLU A 138 12.76 6.29 2.03
N ILE A 139 11.44 6.51 1.94
CA ILE A 139 10.79 7.70 2.44
C ILE A 139 9.81 7.34 3.54
N THR A 140 10.31 7.27 4.75
CA THR A 140 9.58 6.81 5.93
C THR A 140 8.25 7.52 6.11
N ILE A 141 8.21 8.84 5.91
CA ILE A 141 6.98 9.63 6.08
C ILE A 141 5.88 9.25 5.08
N LEU A 142 6.23 8.90 3.84
CA LEU A 142 5.26 8.42 2.84
C LEU A 142 4.68 7.08 3.27
N VAL A 143 5.55 6.17 3.69
CA VAL A 143 5.14 4.85 4.17
C VAL A 143 4.22 4.96 5.38
N ASP A 144 4.54 5.80 6.34
CA ASP A 144 3.75 5.95 7.56
C ASP A 144 2.39 6.60 7.30
N ARG A 145 2.33 7.66 6.50
CA ARG A 145 1.09 8.38 6.26
C ARG A 145 0.17 7.70 5.27
N ILE A 146 0.73 7.21 4.16
CA ILE A 146 -0.08 6.59 3.10
C ILE A 146 -0.35 5.12 3.44
N GLY A 147 0.67 4.40 3.93
CA GLY A 147 0.53 2.99 4.29
C GLY A 147 -0.55 2.75 5.35
N LEU A 148 -0.67 3.65 6.34
CA LEU A 148 -1.69 3.56 7.39
C LEU A 148 -3.12 3.48 6.83
N LEU A 149 -3.42 4.16 5.73
CA LEU A 149 -4.74 4.11 5.10
C LEU A 149 -5.11 2.71 4.62
N PHE A 150 -4.12 1.92 4.21
CA PHE A 150 -4.30 0.57 3.67
C PHE A 150 -4.17 -0.52 4.75
N LEU A 151 -3.73 -0.16 5.96
CA LEU A 151 -3.64 -1.08 7.10
C LEU A 151 -5.01 -1.65 7.49
N LEU A 152 -6.11 -0.95 7.21
CA LEU A 152 -7.47 -1.44 7.41
C LEU A 152 -7.75 -2.79 6.73
N SER A 153 -7.00 -3.15 5.69
CA SER A 153 -7.08 -4.47 5.04
C SER A 153 -6.85 -5.61 6.03
N TYR A 154 -6.01 -5.42 7.04
CA TYR A 154 -5.67 -6.43 8.05
C TYR A 154 -6.87 -6.82 8.92
N LEU A 155 -7.74 -5.86 9.25
CA LEU A 155 -8.93 -6.12 10.07
C LEU A 155 -9.87 -7.14 9.42
N VAL A 156 -9.83 -7.25 8.10
CA VAL A 156 -10.67 -8.20 7.35
C VAL A 156 -9.88 -9.45 6.95
N LEU A 157 -8.63 -9.27 6.49
CA LEU A 157 -7.84 -10.39 5.96
C LEU A 157 -7.38 -11.35 7.05
N TRP A 158 -6.97 -10.88 8.24
CA TRP A 158 -6.53 -11.76 9.31
C TRP A 158 -7.64 -12.72 9.80
N PRO A 159 -8.87 -12.26 10.12
CA PRO A 159 -9.97 -13.17 10.42
C PRO A 159 -10.31 -14.11 9.27
N ALA A 160 -10.21 -13.63 8.01
CA ALA A 160 -10.48 -14.46 6.84
C ALA A 160 -9.42 -15.57 6.68
N VAL A 161 -8.15 -15.24 6.89
CA VAL A 161 -7.03 -16.21 6.91
C VAL A 161 -7.23 -17.23 8.04
N ALA A 162 -7.55 -16.77 9.25
CA ALA A 162 -7.77 -17.65 10.38
C ALA A 162 -8.87 -18.70 10.09
N ARG A 163 -9.96 -18.29 9.45
CA ARG A 163 -11.04 -19.21 9.01
C ARG A 163 -10.55 -20.25 8.01
N CYS A 164 -9.51 -19.94 7.20
CA CYS A 164 -8.97 -20.91 6.25
C CYS A 164 -8.31 -22.11 6.92
N PHE A 165 -7.81 -21.96 8.15
CA PHE A 165 -7.24 -23.06 8.95
C PHE A 165 -8.30 -23.93 9.59
N THR A 166 -9.40 -23.32 10.07
CA THR A 166 -10.47 -24.06 10.78
C THR A 166 -11.35 -24.90 9.88
N LEU A 167 -11.48 -24.54 8.59
CA LEU A 167 -12.30 -25.28 7.62
C LEU A 167 -11.71 -26.63 7.17
N LYS A 168 -10.55 -27.05 7.69
CA LYS A 168 -9.96 -28.37 7.43
C LYS A 168 -10.26 -29.43 8.51
N SER A 169 -11.04 -29.07 9.52
CA SER A 169 -11.30 -29.97 10.68
C SER A 169 -12.62 -30.73 10.58
N ASN A 170 -13.27 -30.78 9.40
CA ASN A 170 -14.46 -31.62 9.19
C ASN A 170 -14.28 -32.55 8.03
#